data_fb5f498773bd0cee7019b436a85ea67f
#
_entry.id   fb5f498773bd0cee7019b436a85ea67f
#
_cell.length_a   1.000
_cell.length_b   1.000
_cell.length_c   1.000
_cell.angle_alpha   90.00
_cell.angle_beta   90.00
_cell.angle_gamma   90.00
#
_symmetry.space_group_name_H-M   'P 1'
#
loop_
_entity.id
_entity.type
_entity.pdbx_description
1 polymer ?
#
loop_
_entity_poly.entity_id
_entity_poly.type
_entity_poly.pdbx_seq_one_letter_code
_entity_poly.pdbx_strand_id
1 'polypeptide(L)'
;MKRLFKLPEEVAVFPLPNLVFFPKVELPLYIFEPRYREMLRDTLAGNKFMAISLLKKGWEVRKEPYPSHDVVGVGYVKAVVENPDGTSNLLLKGMERAQITDYLRMEPYRVARIRPLPDEWADKKELAHLSGILRSLFIQKLRLASEEPAEEFSLPRELKDPIVLSHFVSFVTAADPYLKQDILETTDANCRIKHLISMLQEEIHPLGSQN
;
A
#
# COMPACT_ATOMS: atom_id res chain seq x y z
N MET A 1 10.61 -10.83 -15.05
CA MET A 1 10.82 -11.51 -13.74
C MET A 1 9.78 -12.59 -13.56
N LYS A 2 10.16 -13.86 -13.36
CA LYS A 2 9.17 -14.93 -13.05
C LYS A 2 8.51 -14.58 -11.72
N ARG A 3 7.17 -14.50 -11.68
CA ARG A 3 6.41 -14.36 -10.44
C ARG A 3 6.69 -15.58 -9.57
N LEU A 4 7.36 -15.38 -8.43
CA LEU A 4 7.66 -16.45 -7.46
C LEU A 4 6.40 -16.89 -6.69
N PHE A 5 5.33 -16.07 -6.72
CA PHE A 5 4.05 -16.36 -6.06
C PHE A 5 2.91 -16.04 -7.02
N LYS A 6 1.95 -16.94 -7.12
CA LYS A 6 0.66 -16.70 -7.79
C LYS A 6 -0.30 -16.19 -6.72
N LEU A 7 -0.92 -15.03 -6.94
CA LEU A 7 -2.00 -14.58 -6.07
C LEU A 7 -3.15 -15.61 -6.11
N PRO A 8 -3.84 -15.83 -4.99
CA PRO A 8 -5.06 -16.63 -4.99
C PRO A 8 -6.15 -15.93 -5.83
N GLU A 9 -7.12 -16.70 -6.30
CA GLU A 9 -8.28 -16.15 -7.02
C GLU A 9 -9.26 -15.46 -6.07
N GLU A 10 -9.29 -15.91 -4.82
CA GLU A 10 -10.18 -15.40 -3.78
C GLU A 10 -9.38 -15.04 -2.54
N VAL A 11 -9.76 -13.95 -1.89
CA VAL A 11 -9.05 -13.41 -0.73
C VAL A 11 -10.00 -12.74 0.25
N ALA A 12 -9.71 -12.86 1.55
CA ALA A 12 -10.36 -12.05 2.58
C ALA A 12 -10.01 -10.57 2.37
N VAL A 13 -11.01 -9.70 2.49
CA VAL A 13 -10.85 -8.24 2.32
C VAL A 13 -11.08 -7.54 3.65
N PHE A 14 -10.07 -6.81 4.09
CA PHE A 14 -10.12 -5.97 5.28
C PHE A 14 -10.31 -4.51 4.88
N PRO A 15 -11.54 -3.97 4.99
CA PRO A 15 -11.80 -2.57 4.71
C PRO A 15 -11.31 -1.71 5.88
N LEU A 16 -10.50 -0.71 5.58
CA LEU A 16 -9.95 0.21 6.57
C LEU A 16 -10.16 1.66 6.16
N PRO A 17 -10.47 2.56 7.11
CA PRO A 17 -10.39 3.99 6.86
C PRO A 17 -8.93 4.44 6.83
N ASN A 18 -8.63 5.45 6.07
CA ASN A 18 -7.36 6.18 6.11
C ASN A 18 -6.08 5.36 5.84
N LEU A 19 -6.19 4.15 5.30
CA LEU A 19 -5.04 3.30 5.02
C LEU A 19 -5.10 2.69 3.63
N VAL A 20 -4.05 2.94 2.84
CA VAL A 20 -3.82 2.34 1.53
C VAL A 20 -2.56 1.48 1.61
N PHE A 21 -2.68 0.23 1.16
CA PHE A 21 -1.61 -0.74 1.27
C PHE A 21 -0.94 -0.98 -0.08
N PHE A 22 0.36 -0.75 -0.12
CA PHE A 22 1.16 -0.87 -1.35
C PHE A 22 1.94 -2.18 -1.43
N PRO A 23 2.26 -2.66 -2.65
CA PRO A 23 3.20 -3.77 -2.84
C PRO A 23 4.59 -3.48 -2.24
N LYS A 24 5.28 -4.54 -1.81
CA LYS A 24 6.66 -4.53 -1.32
C LYS A 24 6.90 -3.78 -0.01
N VAL A 25 5.85 -3.29 0.65
CA VAL A 25 5.94 -2.70 2.00
C VAL A 25 5.48 -3.71 3.06
N GLU A 26 5.87 -3.49 4.29
CA GLU A 26 5.40 -4.26 5.45
C GLU A 26 4.48 -3.39 6.28
N LEU A 27 3.33 -3.95 6.66
CA LEU A 27 2.27 -3.26 7.39
C LEU A 27 1.99 -4.01 8.69
N PRO A 28 2.30 -3.43 9.86
CA PRO A 28 1.83 -3.96 11.12
C PRO A 28 0.35 -3.61 11.30
N LEU A 29 -0.45 -4.59 11.74
CA LEU A 29 -1.87 -4.44 12.03
C LEU A 29 -2.19 -5.04 13.38
N TYR A 30 -3.16 -4.44 14.07
CA TYR A 30 -3.75 -4.95 15.29
C TYR A 30 -5.19 -5.38 15.01
N ILE A 31 -5.50 -6.65 15.27
CA ILE A 31 -6.81 -7.26 15.01
C ILE A 31 -7.51 -7.50 16.34
N PHE A 32 -8.61 -6.79 16.57
CA PHE A 32 -9.38 -6.87 17.83
C PHE A 32 -10.87 -7.18 17.62
N GLU A 33 -11.49 -6.72 16.53
CA GLU A 33 -12.91 -6.97 16.27
C GLU A 33 -13.18 -8.47 16.04
N PRO A 34 -14.24 -9.07 16.63
CA PRO A 34 -14.54 -10.51 16.50
C PRO A 34 -14.58 -11.00 15.06
N ARG A 35 -15.22 -10.25 14.14
CA ARG A 35 -15.30 -10.60 12.71
C ARG A 35 -13.94 -10.66 12.03
N TYR A 36 -13.01 -9.78 12.40
CA TYR A 36 -11.67 -9.76 11.81
C TYR A 36 -10.73 -10.75 12.50
N ARG A 37 -10.98 -11.13 13.75
CA ARG A 37 -10.32 -12.27 14.40
C ARG A 37 -10.68 -13.58 13.68
N GLU A 38 -11.97 -13.75 13.31
CA GLU A 38 -12.42 -14.88 12.48
C GLU A 38 -11.76 -14.84 11.10
N MET A 39 -11.77 -13.69 10.43
CA MET A 39 -11.08 -13.49 9.15
C MET A 39 -9.61 -13.90 9.22
N LEU A 40 -8.87 -13.49 10.25
CA LEU A 40 -7.45 -13.81 10.41
C LEU A 40 -7.25 -15.33 10.61
N ARG A 41 -8.06 -15.97 11.47
CA ARG A 41 -8.02 -17.42 11.69
C ARG A 41 -8.22 -18.18 10.38
N ASP A 42 -9.25 -17.81 9.59
CA ASP A 42 -9.56 -18.47 8.32
C ASP A 42 -8.46 -18.22 7.29
N THR A 43 -7.93 -16.99 7.26
CA THR A 43 -6.77 -16.62 6.41
C THR A 43 -5.55 -17.47 6.72
N LEU A 44 -5.24 -17.69 8.01
CA LEU A 44 -4.10 -18.51 8.46
C LEU A 44 -4.27 -19.99 8.15
N ALA A 45 -5.50 -20.51 8.26
CA ALA A 45 -5.84 -21.87 7.90
C ALA A 45 -5.82 -22.10 6.38
N GLY A 46 -6.00 -21.04 5.59
CA GLY A 46 -6.03 -21.09 4.14
C GLY A 46 -4.70 -20.72 3.47
N ASN A 47 -4.78 -19.78 2.52
CA ASN A 47 -3.65 -19.39 1.68
C ASN A 47 -2.71 -18.34 2.28
N LYS A 48 -3.06 -17.79 3.44
CA LYS A 48 -2.36 -16.71 4.17
C LYS A 48 -2.31 -15.36 3.44
N PHE A 49 -3.20 -15.13 2.47
CA PHE A 49 -3.33 -13.85 1.79
C PHE A 49 -4.57 -13.10 2.28
N MET A 50 -4.43 -11.78 2.37
CA MET A 50 -5.55 -10.87 2.61
C MET A 50 -5.35 -9.57 1.84
N ALA A 51 -6.44 -8.92 1.49
CA ALA A 51 -6.44 -7.63 0.83
C ALA A 51 -6.83 -6.52 1.80
N ILE A 52 -6.21 -5.36 1.66
CA ILE A 52 -6.59 -4.14 2.36
C ILE A 52 -7.28 -3.23 1.36
N SER A 53 -8.50 -2.79 1.68
CA SER A 53 -9.29 -1.88 0.85
C SER A 53 -9.58 -0.60 1.61
N LEU A 54 -9.30 0.55 0.99
CA LEU A 54 -9.66 1.85 1.55
C LEU A 54 -11.19 2.04 1.51
N LEU A 55 -11.80 2.50 2.60
CA LEU A 55 -13.19 2.93 2.62
C LEU A 55 -13.38 4.17 1.73
N LYS A 56 -14.49 4.22 0.97
CA LYS A 56 -14.82 5.36 0.09
C LYS A 56 -15.19 6.58 0.92
N LYS A 57 -14.90 7.77 0.41
CA LYS A 57 -15.24 9.05 1.05
C LYS A 57 -16.72 9.10 1.45
N GLY A 58 -16.98 9.58 2.65
CA GLY A 58 -18.34 9.68 3.20
C GLY A 58 -18.88 8.34 3.72
N TRP A 59 -18.02 7.36 4.02
CA TRP A 59 -18.43 6.10 4.62
C TRP A 59 -19.06 6.29 6.02
N GLU A 60 -18.65 7.32 6.76
CA GLU A 60 -19.04 7.60 8.14
C GLU A 60 -20.57 7.83 8.29
N VAL A 61 -21.21 8.35 7.24
CA VAL A 61 -22.65 8.62 7.21
C VAL A 61 -23.47 7.49 6.56
N ARG A 62 -22.81 6.36 6.22
CA ARG A 62 -23.44 5.20 5.60
C ARG A 62 -23.64 4.07 6.60
N LYS A 63 -24.54 3.14 6.25
CA LYS A 63 -24.70 1.89 7.00
C LYS A 63 -23.75 0.82 6.48
N GLU A 64 -23.34 -0.11 7.35
CA GLU A 64 -22.61 -1.31 6.94
C GLU A 64 -23.46 -2.16 5.95
N PRO A 65 -22.80 -2.82 4.99
CA PRO A 65 -21.36 -2.84 4.74
C PRO A 65 -20.88 -1.55 4.07
N TYR A 66 -19.92 -0.86 4.69
CA TYR A 66 -19.39 0.41 4.17
C TYR A 66 -18.77 0.24 2.78
N PRO A 67 -19.02 1.18 1.84
CA PRO A 67 -18.43 1.12 0.52
C PRO A 67 -16.90 1.27 0.59
N SER A 68 -16.18 0.46 -0.16
CA SER A 68 -14.73 0.52 -0.24
C SER A 68 -14.26 0.53 -1.70
N HIS A 69 -12.99 0.91 -1.91
CA HIS A 69 -12.38 0.89 -3.23
C HIS A 69 -12.15 -0.53 -3.71
N ASP A 70 -12.22 -0.72 -5.03
CA ASP A 70 -12.08 -2.04 -5.65
C ASP A 70 -10.64 -2.36 -6.07
N VAL A 71 -9.74 -1.34 -6.17
CA VAL A 71 -8.31 -1.56 -6.30
C VAL A 71 -7.71 -1.66 -4.90
N VAL A 72 -7.05 -2.76 -4.63
CA VAL A 72 -6.58 -3.14 -3.29
C VAL A 72 -5.12 -3.57 -3.28
N GLY A 73 -4.45 -3.33 -2.17
CA GLY A 73 -3.17 -3.99 -1.90
C GLY A 73 -3.41 -5.38 -1.33
N VAL A 74 -2.77 -6.39 -1.91
CA VAL A 74 -2.83 -7.78 -1.45
C VAL A 74 -1.53 -8.13 -0.76
N GLY A 75 -1.62 -8.64 0.46
CA GLY A 75 -0.49 -9.03 1.26
C GLY A 75 -0.53 -10.47 1.73
N TYR A 76 0.66 -10.97 2.05
CA TYR A 76 0.87 -12.26 2.69
C TYR A 76 1.12 -12.06 4.19
N VAL A 77 0.45 -12.82 5.04
CA VAL A 77 0.63 -12.78 6.50
C VAL A 77 1.99 -13.39 6.84
N LYS A 78 2.96 -12.51 7.17
CA LYS A 78 4.36 -12.87 7.44
C LYS A 78 4.57 -13.40 8.87
N ALA A 79 3.92 -12.75 9.83
CA ALA A 79 4.00 -13.09 11.25
C ALA A 79 2.70 -12.73 11.96
N VAL A 80 2.37 -13.50 13.00
CA VAL A 80 1.24 -13.23 13.89
C VAL A 80 1.66 -13.54 15.33
N VAL A 81 1.27 -12.66 16.23
CA VAL A 81 1.37 -12.87 17.69
C VAL A 81 -0.03 -12.72 18.26
N GLU A 82 -0.58 -13.81 18.77
CA GLU A 82 -1.88 -13.81 19.45
C GLU A 82 -1.70 -13.42 20.92
N ASN A 83 -2.55 -12.51 21.39
CA ASN A 83 -2.58 -12.06 22.76
C ASN A 83 -3.53 -12.94 23.61
N PRO A 84 -3.37 -12.97 24.96
CA PRO A 84 -4.22 -13.78 25.86
C PRO A 84 -5.72 -13.43 25.78
N ASP A 85 -6.08 -12.21 25.38
CA ASP A 85 -7.46 -11.75 25.20
C ASP A 85 -8.04 -12.15 23.82
N GLY A 86 -7.25 -12.86 23.00
CA GLY A 86 -7.62 -13.33 21.66
C GLY A 86 -7.51 -12.25 20.59
N THR A 87 -6.99 -11.07 20.89
CA THR A 87 -6.57 -10.10 19.86
C THR A 87 -5.25 -10.54 19.24
N SER A 88 -4.85 -9.96 18.12
CA SER A 88 -3.62 -10.36 17.44
C SER A 88 -2.89 -9.16 16.86
N ASN A 89 -1.55 -9.19 16.99
CA ASN A 89 -0.65 -8.35 16.21
C ASN A 89 -0.17 -9.15 15.00
N LEU A 90 -0.32 -8.62 13.81
CA LEU A 90 0.18 -9.26 12.60
C LEU A 90 1.08 -8.33 11.79
N LEU A 91 2.00 -8.94 11.06
CA LEU A 91 2.81 -8.26 10.06
C LEU A 91 2.40 -8.77 8.67
N LEU A 92 1.84 -7.89 7.87
CA LEU A 92 1.42 -8.15 6.50
C LEU A 92 2.48 -7.67 5.53
N LYS A 93 2.97 -8.55 4.66
CA LYS A 93 3.92 -8.19 3.60
C LYS A 93 3.17 -7.95 2.29
N GLY A 94 3.26 -6.73 1.75
CA GLY A 94 2.68 -6.35 0.47
C GLY A 94 3.27 -7.16 -0.69
N MET A 95 2.41 -7.83 -1.43
CA MET A 95 2.79 -8.69 -2.55
C MET A 95 2.52 -8.01 -3.89
N GLU A 96 1.28 -7.75 -4.19
CA GLU A 96 0.82 -7.15 -5.45
C GLU A 96 -0.42 -6.28 -5.21
N ARG A 97 -0.81 -5.48 -6.20
CA ARG A 97 -2.13 -4.87 -6.28
C ARG A 97 -3.06 -5.77 -7.07
N ALA A 98 -4.34 -5.66 -6.75
CA ALA A 98 -5.38 -6.39 -7.46
C ALA A 98 -6.64 -5.55 -7.61
N GLN A 99 -7.43 -5.87 -8.62
CA GLN A 99 -8.79 -5.39 -8.82
C GLN A 99 -9.75 -6.41 -8.22
N ILE A 100 -10.63 -6.00 -7.32
CA ILE A 100 -11.79 -6.78 -6.92
C ILE A 100 -12.75 -6.84 -8.11
N THR A 101 -13.14 -8.04 -8.52
CA THR A 101 -14.08 -8.27 -9.61
C THR A 101 -15.48 -8.62 -9.11
N ASP A 102 -15.56 -9.24 -7.96
CA ASP A 102 -16.81 -9.65 -7.35
C ASP A 102 -16.66 -9.90 -5.86
N TYR A 103 -17.70 -9.59 -5.06
CA TYR A 103 -17.77 -9.96 -3.65
C TYR A 103 -18.56 -11.26 -3.51
N LEU A 104 -17.89 -12.29 -3.00
CA LEU A 104 -18.45 -13.63 -2.80
C LEU A 104 -19.19 -13.74 -1.46
N ARG A 105 -18.75 -12.96 -0.48
CA ARG A 105 -19.31 -12.90 0.86
C ARG A 105 -19.08 -11.52 1.47
N MET A 106 -20.06 -11.00 2.19
CA MET A 106 -19.98 -9.70 2.86
C MET A 106 -19.91 -9.82 4.38
N GLU A 107 -20.46 -10.89 4.97
CA GLU A 107 -20.54 -11.14 6.42
C GLU A 107 -20.03 -12.54 6.76
N PRO A 108 -19.42 -12.77 7.95
CA PRO A 108 -19.09 -11.79 8.99
C PRO A 108 -17.94 -10.86 8.59
N TYR A 109 -17.16 -11.22 7.57
CA TYR A 109 -16.14 -10.40 6.91
C TYR A 109 -16.18 -10.64 5.40
N ARG A 110 -15.61 -9.73 4.65
CA ARG A 110 -15.68 -9.77 3.19
C ARG A 110 -14.71 -10.78 2.59
N VAL A 111 -15.19 -11.52 1.58
CA VAL A 111 -14.37 -12.35 0.70
C VAL A 111 -14.66 -11.92 -0.73
N ALA A 112 -13.62 -11.71 -1.53
CA ALA A 112 -13.75 -11.24 -2.89
C ALA A 112 -12.91 -12.07 -3.86
N ARG A 113 -13.41 -12.17 -5.10
CA ARG A 113 -12.61 -12.61 -6.24
C ARG A 113 -11.76 -11.45 -6.74
N ILE A 114 -10.48 -11.72 -7.02
CA ILE A 114 -9.54 -10.70 -7.41
C ILE A 114 -8.83 -11.06 -8.72
N ARG A 115 -8.44 -10.02 -9.46
CA ARG A 115 -7.56 -10.10 -10.62
C ARG A 115 -6.31 -9.28 -10.37
N PRO A 116 -5.10 -9.83 -10.58
CA PRO A 116 -3.86 -9.06 -10.47
C PRO A 116 -3.89 -7.81 -11.35
N LEU A 117 -3.39 -6.69 -10.81
CA LEU A 117 -3.25 -5.42 -11.51
C LEU A 117 -1.76 -5.05 -11.57
N PRO A 118 -1.00 -5.57 -12.57
CA PRO A 118 0.44 -5.39 -12.65
C PRO A 118 0.83 -3.95 -12.97
N ASP A 119 2.09 -3.61 -12.65
CA ASP A 119 2.71 -2.38 -13.12
C ASP A 119 3.01 -2.48 -14.61
N GLU A 120 2.79 -1.36 -15.30
CA GLU A 120 3.10 -1.15 -16.71
C GLU A 120 4.09 0.00 -16.85
N TRP A 121 4.85 0.02 -17.93
CA TRP A 121 5.75 1.13 -18.28
C TRP A 121 5.99 1.14 -19.78
N ALA A 122 5.92 2.32 -20.38
CA ALA A 122 6.11 2.49 -21.81
C ALA A 122 7.61 2.60 -22.18
N ASP A 123 8.41 3.33 -21.37
CA ASP A 123 9.83 3.59 -21.62
C ASP A 123 10.69 3.30 -20.39
N LYS A 124 11.59 2.31 -20.53
CA LYS A 124 12.54 1.93 -19.45
C LYS A 124 13.60 2.98 -19.17
N LYS A 125 14.01 3.76 -20.19
CA LYS A 125 15.02 4.82 -20.00
C LYS A 125 14.40 5.98 -19.22
N GLU A 126 13.21 6.39 -19.61
CA GLU A 126 12.45 7.41 -18.88
C GLU A 126 12.17 6.96 -17.45
N LEU A 127 11.74 5.70 -17.25
CA LEU A 127 11.51 5.12 -15.92
C LEU A 127 12.75 5.20 -15.03
N ALA A 128 13.92 4.84 -15.56
CA ALA A 128 15.19 4.92 -14.82
C ALA A 128 15.56 6.36 -14.47
N HIS A 129 15.38 7.30 -15.39
CA HIS A 129 15.65 8.72 -15.18
C HIS A 129 14.74 9.30 -14.09
N LEU A 130 13.43 9.10 -14.20
CA LEU A 130 12.44 9.55 -13.23
C LEU A 130 12.68 8.94 -11.85
N SER A 131 13.06 7.66 -11.79
CA SER A 131 13.43 6.99 -10.54
C SER A 131 14.65 7.63 -9.87
N GLY A 132 15.61 8.10 -10.64
CA GLY A 132 16.77 8.87 -10.14
C GLY A 132 16.33 10.18 -9.48
N ILE A 133 15.45 10.94 -10.13
CA ILE A 133 14.88 12.19 -9.59
C ILE A 133 14.10 11.90 -8.30
N LEU A 134 13.17 10.93 -8.34
CA LEU A 134 12.36 10.55 -7.19
C LEU A 134 13.23 10.19 -5.98
N ARG A 135 14.28 9.39 -6.21
CA ARG A 135 15.24 9.01 -5.18
C ARG A 135 15.93 10.20 -4.55
N SER A 136 16.41 11.14 -5.36
CA SER A 136 17.11 12.35 -4.89
C SER A 136 16.19 13.21 -4.04
N LEU A 137 14.97 13.47 -4.49
CA LEU A 137 13.97 14.24 -3.74
C LEU A 137 13.58 13.53 -2.43
N PHE A 138 13.39 12.22 -2.46
CA PHE A 138 13.06 11.47 -1.26
C PHE A 138 14.19 11.51 -0.21
N ILE A 139 15.45 11.36 -0.63
CA ILE A 139 16.60 11.53 0.26
C ILE A 139 16.66 12.95 0.81
N GLN A 140 16.43 13.98 -0.02
CA GLN A 140 16.37 15.37 0.41
C GLN A 140 15.29 15.58 1.49
N LYS A 141 14.08 15.04 1.28
CA LYS A 141 13.00 15.10 2.28
C LYS A 141 13.39 14.43 3.60
N LEU A 142 14.02 13.25 3.55
CA LEU A 142 14.47 12.55 4.75
C LEU A 142 15.52 13.37 5.52
N ARG A 143 16.45 14.03 4.82
CA ARG A 143 17.45 14.90 5.43
C ARG A 143 16.83 16.13 6.09
N LEU A 144 15.80 16.72 5.49
CA LEU A 144 15.09 17.87 6.07
C LEU A 144 14.28 17.49 7.32
N ALA A 145 13.82 16.24 7.40
CA ALA A 145 13.07 15.71 8.54
C ALA A 145 13.96 15.16 9.67
N SER A 146 15.26 14.99 9.41
CA SER A 146 16.24 14.43 10.35
C SER A 146 16.97 15.56 11.09
N GLU A 147 17.07 15.45 12.42
CA GLU A 147 17.93 16.30 13.25
C GLU A 147 19.40 15.84 13.26
N GLU A 148 19.69 14.68 12.64
CA GLU A 148 21.04 14.11 12.62
C GLU A 148 21.90 14.68 11.48
N PRO A 149 23.25 14.81 11.68
CA PRO A 149 24.15 15.27 10.64
C PRO A 149 24.08 14.33 9.42
N ALA A 150 24.15 14.93 8.24
CA ALA A 150 23.90 14.35 6.92
C ALA A 150 24.93 13.26 6.47
N GLU A 151 25.51 12.48 7.37
CA GLU A 151 26.39 11.39 7.07
C GLU A 151 25.60 10.20 6.53
N GLU A 152 25.71 10.00 5.20
CA GLU A 152 25.30 8.81 4.44
C GLU A 152 23.88 8.25 4.66
N PHE A 153 22.85 9.03 4.33
CA PHE A 153 21.56 8.43 4.03
C PHE A 153 21.66 7.56 2.77
N SER A 154 21.91 6.28 2.96
CA SER A 154 21.82 5.30 1.89
C SER A 154 20.49 4.54 1.99
N LEU A 155 19.70 4.61 0.93
CA LEU A 155 18.47 3.82 0.87
C LEU A 155 18.78 2.32 0.74
N PRO A 156 17.97 1.44 1.33
CA PRO A 156 18.09 -0.02 1.18
C PRO A 156 18.24 -0.44 -0.28
N ARG A 157 19.00 -1.51 -0.51
CA ARG A 157 19.33 -1.99 -1.86
C ARG A 157 18.09 -2.34 -2.69
N GLU A 158 17.04 -2.79 -2.04
CA GLU A 158 15.76 -3.14 -2.64
C GLU A 158 15.09 -1.94 -3.31
N LEU A 159 15.30 -0.73 -2.77
CA LEU A 159 14.79 0.52 -3.32
C LEU A 159 15.56 1.01 -4.57
N LYS A 160 16.53 0.23 -5.08
CA LYS A 160 17.14 0.49 -6.40
C LYS A 160 16.21 0.18 -7.55
N ASP A 161 15.25 -0.75 -7.36
CA ASP A 161 14.21 -1.03 -8.34
C ASP A 161 13.21 0.14 -8.38
N PRO A 162 12.95 0.75 -9.56
CA PRO A 162 12.05 1.89 -9.70
C PRO A 162 10.63 1.62 -9.20
N ILE A 163 10.13 0.41 -9.43
CA ILE A 163 8.78 0.00 -9.03
C ILE A 163 8.70 -0.10 -7.50
N VAL A 164 9.69 -0.78 -6.90
CA VAL A 164 9.77 -0.92 -5.43
C VAL A 164 9.90 0.45 -4.77
N LEU A 165 10.75 1.32 -5.31
CA LEU A 165 10.92 2.69 -4.81
C LEU A 165 9.61 3.47 -4.87
N SER A 166 8.90 3.42 -6.00
CA SER A 166 7.64 4.16 -6.15
C SER A 166 6.59 3.71 -5.15
N HIS A 167 6.41 2.41 -4.93
CA HIS A 167 5.48 1.88 -3.93
C HIS A 167 5.88 2.26 -2.51
N PHE A 168 7.17 2.19 -2.19
CA PHE A 168 7.66 2.56 -0.87
C PHE A 168 7.43 4.04 -0.58
N VAL A 169 7.81 4.93 -1.50
CA VAL A 169 7.59 6.38 -1.37
C VAL A 169 6.10 6.69 -1.24
N SER A 170 5.23 6.07 -2.06
CA SER A 170 3.78 6.24 -1.95
C SER A 170 3.25 5.88 -0.57
N PHE A 171 3.78 4.82 0.03
CA PHE A 171 3.34 4.37 1.35
C PHE A 171 3.75 5.32 2.47
N VAL A 172 5.02 5.78 2.48
CA VAL A 172 5.58 6.58 3.57
C VAL A 172 5.30 8.08 3.45
N THR A 173 4.88 8.57 2.28
CA THR A 173 4.54 9.98 2.08
C THR A 173 3.31 10.35 2.90
N ALA A 174 3.36 11.50 3.59
CA ALA A 174 2.23 12.04 4.34
C ALA A 174 1.22 12.69 3.38
N ALA A 175 0.34 11.88 2.79
CA ALA A 175 -0.66 12.33 1.85
C ALA A 175 -2.07 11.90 2.29
N ASP A 176 -3.07 12.59 1.77
CA ASP A 176 -4.47 12.20 1.90
C ASP A 176 -4.65 10.73 1.43
N PRO A 177 -5.39 9.89 2.16
CA PRO A 177 -5.59 8.49 1.79
C PRO A 177 -6.19 8.30 0.40
N TYR A 178 -7.05 9.22 -0.05
CA TYR A 178 -7.67 9.14 -1.37
C TYR A 178 -6.68 9.46 -2.48
N LEU A 179 -5.75 10.40 -2.25
CA LEU A 179 -4.64 10.63 -3.16
C LEU A 179 -3.70 9.42 -3.23
N LYS A 180 -3.43 8.76 -2.08
CA LYS A 180 -2.69 7.48 -2.07
C LYS A 180 -3.43 6.39 -2.85
N GLN A 181 -4.76 6.37 -2.77
CA GLN A 181 -5.58 5.43 -3.53
C GLN A 181 -5.46 5.66 -5.04
N ASP A 182 -5.53 6.92 -5.49
CA ASP A 182 -5.34 7.28 -6.90
C ASP A 182 -3.95 6.83 -7.40
N ILE A 183 -2.91 6.99 -6.56
CA ILE A 183 -1.56 6.49 -6.84
C ILE A 183 -1.54 4.96 -6.91
N LEU A 184 -2.24 4.25 -6.01
CA LEU A 184 -2.34 2.79 -6.04
C LEU A 184 -3.04 2.32 -7.33
N GLU A 185 -4.06 3.03 -7.79
CA GLU A 185 -4.84 2.72 -9.00
C GLU A 185 -4.04 2.98 -10.29
N THR A 186 -3.04 3.87 -10.25
CA THR A 186 -2.20 4.20 -11.41
C THR A 186 -1.28 3.02 -11.77
N THR A 187 -1.57 2.31 -12.88
CA THR A 187 -0.79 1.16 -13.36
C THR A 187 0.48 1.59 -14.07
N ASP A 188 0.47 2.71 -14.80
CA ASP A 188 1.66 3.25 -15.47
C ASP A 188 2.65 3.78 -14.43
N ALA A 189 3.82 3.12 -14.35
CA ALA A 189 4.87 3.45 -13.39
C ALA A 189 5.52 4.81 -13.67
N ASN A 190 5.59 5.24 -14.94
CA ASN A 190 6.15 6.55 -15.30
C ASN A 190 5.20 7.66 -14.80
N CYS A 191 3.89 7.52 -15.02
CA CYS A 191 2.87 8.45 -14.50
C CYS A 191 2.88 8.49 -12.98
N ARG A 192 2.92 7.33 -12.31
CA ARG A 192 2.98 7.25 -10.85
C ARG A 192 4.21 7.96 -10.28
N ILE A 193 5.39 7.74 -10.85
CA ILE A 193 6.62 8.39 -10.38
C ILE A 193 6.57 9.90 -10.62
N LYS A 194 6.05 10.38 -11.76
CA LYS A 194 5.86 11.83 -12.00
C LYS A 194 4.95 12.47 -10.94
N HIS A 195 3.86 11.81 -10.57
CA HIS A 195 2.99 12.26 -9.48
C HIS A 195 3.74 12.39 -8.15
N LEU A 196 4.52 11.36 -7.78
CA LEU A 196 5.30 11.37 -6.55
C LEU A 196 6.39 12.45 -6.55
N ILE A 197 7.01 12.73 -7.70
CA ILE A 197 7.97 13.82 -7.85
C ILE A 197 7.31 15.16 -7.56
N SER A 198 6.15 15.45 -8.19
CA SER A 198 5.40 16.69 -7.94
C SER A 198 5.03 16.86 -6.47
N MET A 199 4.50 15.79 -5.84
CA MET A 199 4.14 15.82 -4.41
C MET A 199 5.35 16.11 -3.51
N LEU A 200 6.48 15.45 -3.75
CA LEU A 200 7.69 15.70 -2.94
C LEU A 200 8.26 17.10 -3.16
N GLN A 201 8.18 17.63 -4.38
CA GLN A 201 8.61 19.01 -4.66
C GLN A 201 7.75 20.03 -3.91
N GLU A 202 6.45 19.85 -3.86
CA GLU A 202 5.53 20.70 -3.10
C GLU A 202 5.78 20.62 -1.59
N GLU A 203 6.08 19.43 -1.06
CA GLU A 203 6.41 19.25 0.36
C GLU A 203 7.77 19.85 0.74
N ILE A 204 8.77 19.77 -0.14
CA ILE A 204 10.12 20.31 0.10
C ILE A 204 10.16 21.83 -0.10
N HIS A 205 9.39 22.33 -1.08
CA HIS A 205 9.31 23.74 -1.45
C HIS A 205 7.86 24.23 -1.47
N PRO A 206 7.20 24.38 -0.32
CA PRO A 206 5.81 24.84 -0.30
C PRO A 206 5.69 26.19 -0.98
N LEU A 207 4.82 26.28 -1.98
CA LEU A 207 4.47 27.51 -2.68
C LEU A 207 3.87 28.49 -1.64
N GLY A 208 4.65 29.41 -1.16
CA GLY A 208 4.19 30.43 -0.18
C GLY A 208 5.24 30.91 0.85
N SER A 209 6.43 30.33 0.90
CA SER A 209 7.51 30.82 1.77
C SER A 209 8.40 31.88 1.09
N GLN A 210 7.76 32.81 0.33
CA GLN A 210 8.40 34.08 -0.02
C GLN A 210 7.75 35.16 0.86
N ASN A 211 8.40 35.44 1.99
CA ASN A 211 8.34 36.70 2.69
C ASN A 211 9.67 37.42 2.54
#